data_1fb11a5ba5116424f17495d0a2857005
#
_entry.id   1fb11a5ba5116424f17495d0a2857005
#
_cell.length_a   1.000
_cell.length_b   1.000
_cell.length_c   1.000
_cell.angle_alpha   90.00
_cell.angle_beta   90.00
_cell.angle_gamma   90.00
#
_symmetry.space_group_name_H-M   'P 1'
#
loop_
_entity.id
_entity.type
_entity.pdbx_description
1 polymer ?
#
loop_
_entity_poly.entity_id
_entity_poly.type
_entity_poly.pdbx_seq_one_letter_code
_entity_poly.pdbx_strand_id
1 'polypeptide(L)'
;MKLSSLLLMALCLPPLLNDAVGQAKESLFQLKQCNVANPENTPRAVFPVPSRRQMLWNETEFYAFFRYGMDTYTGKEWGDGTEDESTFAPTRVPDPAQWLRVAKQAGMKGGIAVVKHHDGFCLWPTKTTDHSVLNSATETARKTNIPRDFARAARKLKMKYGFYVSPWDLSSIYWGEKDSQGRYTDNYAKKVFFPQCVELAQYGSDQFEMWFDGATGGDHAGYYGGAYGGKGTTGRRTIDNAQTFYDIPNLRDSIHKLLPNVVMWGVGGEVRWIGNEAGHAGETCWAMGSGESGNADAWRWNPGESDAKATTGGWFWKKNEKVLSAERLFQMYLETVGRNATLILNLPPDVNGLIPQATAQRMAELGRMLKTRLGNDLALKAKISVSEERAPGAHTDYSVRRLTDGNKNTYWATNDNTTHATITLKWDKAVTVRYVQLMEHIKLGQRVRSFTIETSDDGTTFTPRATNIQTTTIGYKRIVPLNGSTAKSYEGDGYKVKAMRITINDSKACPLIQSLSVF
;
A
#
# COMPACT_ATOMS: atom_id res chain seq x y z
N MET A 1 25.99 40.39 0.82
CA MET A 1 26.24 40.23 -0.63
C MET A 1 26.81 38.83 -0.89
N LYS A 2 26.25 38.02 -1.79
CA LYS A 2 26.73 36.71 -2.30
C LYS A 2 26.05 35.44 -1.80
N LEU A 3 24.74 35.47 -1.44
CA LEU A 3 23.95 34.25 -1.42
C LEU A 3 23.17 34.00 -2.74
N SER A 4 22.98 35.05 -3.54
CA SER A 4 22.25 34.96 -4.82
C SER A 4 23.04 34.27 -5.94
N SER A 5 24.36 34.26 -5.88
CA SER A 5 25.22 33.67 -6.93
C SER A 5 25.36 32.14 -6.83
N LEU A 6 25.14 31.55 -5.64
CA LEU A 6 25.17 30.09 -5.47
C LEU A 6 23.88 29.41 -5.93
N LEU A 7 22.77 30.16 -5.95
CA LEU A 7 21.47 29.58 -6.36
C LEU A 7 21.32 29.44 -7.89
N LEU A 8 22.05 30.24 -8.66
CA LEU A 8 22.02 30.19 -10.14
C LEU A 8 22.90 29.09 -10.73
N MET A 9 23.95 28.65 -10.00
CA MET A 9 24.84 27.56 -10.45
C MET A 9 24.24 26.15 -10.23
N ALA A 10 23.21 26.03 -9.38
CA ALA A 10 22.61 24.73 -9.05
C ALA A 10 21.67 24.18 -10.14
N LEU A 11 21.31 24.99 -11.14
CA LEU A 11 20.37 24.57 -12.21
C LEU A 11 21.02 23.81 -13.37
N CYS A 12 22.37 23.70 -13.38
CA CYS A 12 23.12 23.03 -14.46
C CYS A 12 24.02 21.88 -13.99
N LEU A 13 23.78 21.33 -12.78
CA LEU A 13 24.60 20.27 -12.22
C LEU A 13 23.96 18.90 -12.38
N PRO A 14 24.74 17.80 -12.53
CA PRO A 14 24.24 16.46 -12.72
C PRO A 14 23.40 15.95 -11.50
N PRO A 15 22.59 14.90 -11.65
CA PRO A 15 21.59 14.45 -10.65
C PRO A 15 22.08 14.32 -9.20
N LEU A 16 23.35 13.96 -9.01
CA LEU A 16 23.97 13.81 -7.69
C LEU A 16 24.09 15.11 -6.88
N LEU A 17 24.12 16.25 -7.55
CA LEU A 17 24.19 17.56 -6.88
C LEU A 17 22.81 18.16 -6.59
N ASN A 18 21.77 17.72 -7.31
CA ASN A 18 20.39 18.08 -6.99
C ASN A 18 19.94 17.50 -5.65
N ASP A 19 20.45 16.32 -5.28
CA ASP A 19 20.16 15.70 -3.98
C ASP A 19 20.80 16.48 -2.82
N ALA A 20 22.03 16.97 -3.00
CA ALA A 20 22.69 17.80 -1.99
C ALA A 20 22.00 19.16 -1.80
N VAL A 21 21.47 19.75 -2.87
CA VAL A 21 20.68 20.99 -2.81
C VAL A 21 19.31 20.75 -2.19
N GLY A 22 18.69 19.58 -2.42
CA GLY A 22 17.48 19.14 -1.75
C GLY A 22 17.69 19.03 -0.25
N GLN A 23 18.74 18.33 0.18
CA GLN A 23 19.10 18.18 1.59
C GLN A 23 19.45 19.52 2.26
N ALA A 24 20.15 20.42 1.55
CA ALA A 24 20.43 21.76 2.06
C ALA A 24 19.16 22.61 2.23
N LYS A 25 18.18 22.48 1.32
CA LYS A 25 16.88 23.16 1.45
C LYS A 25 16.05 22.58 2.60
N GLU A 26 16.08 21.29 2.82
CA GLU A 26 15.42 20.63 3.95
C GLU A 26 16.07 21.03 5.28
N SER A 27 17.40 21.09 5.33
CA SER A 27 18.15 21.57 6.50
C SER A 27 17.84 23.04 6.80
N LEU A 28 17.73 23.88 5.77
CA LEU A 28 17.34 25.30 5.91
C LEU A 28 15.89 25.44 6.34
N PHE A 29 15.00 24.55 5.89
CA PHE A 29 13.61 24.54 6.34
C PHE A 29 13.50 24.11 7.80
N GLN A 30 14.24 23.09 8.23
CA GLN A 30 14.34 22.68 9.64
C GLN A 30 14.90 23.81 10.52
N LEU A 31 15.96 24.51 10.09
CA LEU A 31 16.50 25.66 10.80
C LEU A 31 15.51 26.82 10.91
N LYS A 32 14.71 27.07 9.85
CA LYS A 32 13.62 28.06 9.91
C LYS A 32 12.51 27.67 10.87
N GLN A 33 12.14 26.39 10.95
CA GLN A 33 11.15 25.91 11.92
C GLN A 33 11.61 26.12 13.37
N CYS A 34 12.93 26.05 13.65
CA CYS A 34 13.47 26.26 14.99
C CYS A 34 13.25 27.70 15.52
N ASN A 35 13.03 28.66 14.62
CA ASN A 35 12.88 30.08 14.97
C ASN A 35 11.43 30.58 14.89
N VAL A 36 10.49 29.72 14.53
CA VAL A 36 9.05 30.05 14.48
C VAL A 36 8.43 29.79 15.84
N ALA A 37 7.62 30.74 16.32
CA ALA A 37 6.81 30.54 17.52
C ALA A 37 5.97 29.26 17.37
N ASN A 38 6.03 28.40 18.36
CA ASN A 38 5.30 27.14 18.40
C ASN A 38 4.25 27.15 19.53
N PRO A 39 3.15 27.94 19.39
CA PRO A 39 2.15 28.09 20.45
C PRO A 39 1.45 26.75 20.77
N GLU A 40 1.38 25.82 19.80
CA GLU A 40 0.81 24.50 19.99
C GLU A 40 1.78 23.51 20.62
N ASN A 41 3.00 23.92 20.92
CA ASN A 41 4.04 23.03 21.45
C ASN A 41 4.18 21.74 20.64
N THR A 42 3.97 21.84 19.30
CA THR A 42 4.02 20.69 18.39
C THR A 42 5.42 20.09 18.35
N PRO A 43 5.58 18.77 18.49
CA PRO A 43 6.86 18.10 18.31
C PRO A 43 7.44 18.36 16.91
N ARG A 44 8.75 18.51 16.82
CA ARG A 44 9.42 18.72 15.53
C ARG A 44 9.25 17.50 14.62
N ALA A 45 9.06 17.74 13.33
CA ALA A 45 9.03 16.66 12.35
C ALA A 45 10.39 15.97 12.24
N VAL A 46 10.37 14.65 12.05
CA VAL A 46 11.54 13.82 11.70
C VAL A 46 11.40 13.42 10.24
N PHE A 47 12.18 14.05 9.37
CA PHE A 47 12.12 13.78 7.94
C PHE A 47 12.76 12.43 7.58
N PRO A 48 12.26 11.80 6.47
CA PRO A 48 11.18 12.27 5.61
C PRO A 48 9.81 12.08 6.24
N VAL A 49 8.83 12.86 5.77
CA VAL A 49 7.42 12.77 6.19
C VAL A 49 6.53 12.39 5.00
N PRO A 50 5.37 11.74 5.22
CA PRO A 50 4.45 11.40 4.15
C PRO A 50 3.79 12.63 3.55
N SER A 51 3.56 12.59 2.24
CA SER A 51 2.65 13.51 1.58
C SER A 51 1.20 13.25 2.01
N ARG A 52 0.30 14.22 1.76
CA ARG A 52 -1.13 14.04 2.04
C ARG A 52 -1.71 12.80 1.33
N ARG A 53 -1.34 12.55 0.06
CA ARG A 53 -1.83 11.41 -0.70
C ARG A 53 -1.34 10.08 -0.13
N GLN A 54 -0.10 10.02 0.32
CA GLN A 54 0.45 8.83 0.99
C GLN A 54 -0.22 8.56 2.34
N MET A 55 -0.60 9.61 3.08
CA MET A 55 -1.41 9.44 4.30
C MET A 55 -2.78 8.84 4.00
N LEU A 56 -3.50 9.37 2.99
CA LEU A 56 -4.80 8.85 2.58
C LEU A 56 -4.73 7.42 2.04
N TRP A 57 -3.63 7.07 1.40
CA TRP A 57 -3.34 5.72 0.94
C TRP A 57 -3.08 4.77 2.12
N ASN A 58 -2.22 5.14 3.08
CA ASN A 58 -1.99 4.34 4.30
C ASN A 58 -3.30 4.03 5.04
N GLU A 59 -4.26 4.96 5.06
CA GLU A 59 -5.58 4.76 5.68
C GLU A 59 -6.40 3.64 5.01
N THR A 60 -6.05 3.24 3.79
CA THR A 60 -6.71 2.14 3.07
C THR A 60 -6.30 0.78 3.64
N GLU A 61 -5.05 0.60 4.07
CA GLU A 61 -4.48 -0.56 4.78
C GLU A 61 -4.67 -1.90 4.08
N PHE A 62 -5.92 -2.32 3.84
CA PHE A 62 -6.32 -3.61 3.32
C PHE A 62 -7.35 -3.44 2.22
N TYR A 63 -7.04 -3.92 1.02
CA TYR A 63 -7.87 -3.78 -0.17
C TYR A 63 -7.67 -4.93 -1.15
N ALA A 64 -8.60 -5.06 -2.09
CA ALA A 64 -8.59 -6.15 -3.05
C ALA A 64 -7.84 -5.81 -4.32
N PHE A 65 -7.25 -6.83 -4.95
CA PHE A 65 -6.82 -6.82 -6.33
C PHE A 65 -7.79 -7.67 -7.15
N PHE A 66 -8.25 -7.18 -8.28
CA PHE A 66 -9.16 -7.91 -9.16
C PHE A 66 -8.49 -8.09 -10.52
N ARG A 67 -7.79 -9.21 -10.69
CA ARG A 67 -7.18 -9.58 -11.96
C ARG A 67 -8.21 -10.31 -12.82
N TYR A 68 -8.75 -9.58 -13.78
CA TYR A 68 -9.72 -10.02 -14.76
C TYR A 68 -9.37 -9.45 -16.11
N GLY A 69 -9.44 -10.23 -17.17
CA GLY A 69 -9.11 -9.79 -18.53
C GLY A 69 -8.93 -10.95 -19.49
N MET A 70 -8.11 -10.76 -20.50
CA MET A 70 -7.81 -11.75 -21.52
C MET A 70 -7.30 -13.06 -20.90
N ASP A 71 -6.42 -12.97 -19.92
CA ASP A 71 -5.79 -14.14 -19.26
C ASP A 71 -6.76 -14.99 -18.44
N THR A 72 -7.91 -14.44 -18.05
CA THR A 72 -9.00 -15.22 -17.46
C THR A 72 -9.53 -16.29 -18.41
N TYR A 73 -9.48 -16.03 -19.73
CA TYR A 73 -10.02 -16.90 -20.78
C TYR A 73 -8.96 -17.80 -21.40
N THR A 74 -7.71 -17.32 -21.50
CA THR A 74 -6.60 -18.12 -22.03
C THR A 74 -6.07 -19.12 -21.00
N GLY A 75 -6.29 -18.88 -19.72
CA GLY A 75 -5.67 -19.63 -18.63
C GLY A 75 -4.16 -19.38 -18.49
N LYS A 76 -3.60 -18.39 -19.19
CA LYS A 76 -2.20 -17.95 -19.04
C LYS A 76 -2.05 -17.06 -17.80
N GLU A 77 -0.81 -16.86 -17.33
CA GLU A 77 -0.47 -15.82 -16.35
C GLU A 77 -0.18 -14.48 -17.04
N TRP A 78 0.38 -14.57 -18.22
CA TRP A 78 0.66 -13.44 -19.11
C TRP A 78 0.32 -13.83 -20.54
N GLY A 79 -0.48 -13.01 -21.18
CA GLY A 79 -0.67 -13.09 -22.62
C GLY A 79 0.59 -12.65 -23.33
N ASP A 80 0.73 -13.06 -24.58
CA ASP A 80 1.87 -12.73 -25.42
C ASP A 80 1.58 -11.62 -26.45
N GLY A 81 0.37 -11.02 -26.38
CA GLY A 81 -0.08 -9.95 -27.26
C GLY A 81 -0.55 -10.42 -28.63
N THR A 82 -0.62 -11.74 -28.87
CA THR A 82 -1.16 -12.33 -30.10
C THR A 82 -2.61 -12.78 -29.94
N GLU A 83 -3.15 -12.65 -28.74
CA GLU A 83 -4.52 -13.01 -28.43
C GLU A 83 -5.50 -12.20 -29.28
N ASP A 84 -6.42 -12.91 -29.94
CA ASP A 84 -7.51 -12.28 -30.69
C ASP A 84 -8.56 -11.69 -29.74
N GLU A 85 -9.18 -10.57 -30.12
CA GLU A 85 -10.20 -9.89 -29.32
C GLU A 85 -11.43 -10.77 -29.05
N SER A 86 -11.67 -11.81 -29.90
CA SER A 86 -12.73 -12.81 -29.69
C SER A 86 -12.48 -13.73 -28.49
N THR A 87 -11.24 -13.84 -28.03
CA THR A 87 -10.88 -14.63 -26.84
C THR A 87 -11.53 -14.06 -25.58
N PHE A 88 -11.69 -12.74 -25.47
CA PHE A 88 -12.44 -12.13 -24.39
C PHE A 88 -13.94 -12.29 -24.64
N ALA A 89 -14.53 -13.36 -24.14
CA ALA A 89 -15.90 -13.77 -24.42
C ALA A 89 -16.73 -14.03 -23.15
N PRO A 90 -16.98 -13.02 -22.30
CA PRO A 90 -17.81 -13.18 -21.11
C PRO A 90 -19.24 -13.55 -21.50
N THR A 91 -19.82 -14.55 -20.82
CA THR A 91 -21.21 -15.00 -21.05
C THR A 91 -22.23 -13.99 -20.56
N ARG A 92 -21.83 -13.08 -19.71
CA ARG A 92 -22.59 -11.94 -19.17
C ARG A 92 -21.67 -10.74 -19.00
N VAL A 93 -22.22 -9.55 -18.94
CA VAL A 93 -21.43 -8.35 -18.56
C VAL A 93 -20.88 -8.56 -17.14
N PRO A 94 -19.57 -8.41 -16.92
CA PRO A 94 -18.95 -8.58 -15.61
C PRO A 94 -19.59 -7.67 -14.54
N ASP A 95 -19.60 -8.12 -13.28
CA ASP A 95 -20.22 -7.39 -12.16
C ASP A 95 -19.20 -6.88 -11.12
N PRO A 96 -18.52 -5.74 -11.37
CA PRO A 96 -17.63 -5.13 -10.40
C PRO A 96 -18.28 -4.80 -9.05
N ALA A 97 -19.60 -4.63 -9.01
CA ALA A 97 -20.30 -4.41 -7.75
C ALA A 97 -20.33 -5.67 -6.88
N GLN A 98 -20.40 -6.86 -7.49
CA GLN A 98 -20.26 -8.13 -6.75
C GLN A 98 -18.83 -8.27 -6.22
N TRP A 99 -17.81 -7.95 -7.00
CA TRP A 99 -16.41 -8.01 -6.58
C TRP A 99 -16.17 -7.17 -5.32
N LEU A 100 -16.59 -5.91 -5.35
CA LEU A 100 -16.42 -4.98 -4.23
C LEU A 100 -17.28 -5.36 -3.01
N ARG A 101 -18.47 -5.95 -3.20
CA ARG A 101 -19.26 -6.48 -2.06
C ARG A 101 -18.51 -7.60 -1.35
N VAL A 102 -17.88 -8.51 -2.11
CA VAL A 102 -17.07 -9.60 -1.54
C VAL A 102 -15.87 -9.03 -0.77
N ALA A 103 -15.13 -8.10 -1.36
CA ALA A 103 -14.02 -7.42 -0.68
C ALA A 103 -14.48 -6.72 0.61
N LYS A 104 -15.60 -6.02 0.58
CA LYS A 104 -16.18 -5.33 1.75
C LYS A 104 -16.54 -6.30 2.88
N GLN A 105 -17.02 -7.49 2.55
CA GLN A 105 -17.33 -8.53 3.55
C GLN A 105 -16.07 -9.00 4.30
N ALA A 106 -14.91 -8.97 3.66
CA ALA A 106 -13.62 -9.25 4.30
C ALA A 106 -13.09 -8.10 5.17
N GLY A 107 -13.76 -6.94 5.19
CA GLY A 107 -13.27 -5.74 5.88
C GLY A 107 -12.33 -4.88 5.04
N MET A 108 -12.19 -5.15 3.75
CA MET A 108 -11.39 -4.35 2.83
C MET A 108 -12.01 -2.97 2.61
N LYS A 109 -11.16 -1.96 2.50
CA LYS A 109 -11.58 -0.55 2.37
C LYS A 109 -11.64 -0.06 0.92
N GLY A 110 -11.10 -0.85 0.00
CA GLY A 110 -11.04 -0.50 -1.41
C GLY A 110 -10.70 -1.67 -2.32
N GLY A 111 -10.42 -1.36 -3.57
CA GLY A 111 -9.92 -2.32 -4.55
C GLY A 111 -9.27 -1.65 -5.76
N ILE A 112 -8.41 -2.41 -6.40
CA ILE A 112 -7.75 -2.10 -7.67
C ILE A 112 -8.28 -3.07 -8.71
N ALA A 113 -8.81 -2.57 -9.82
CA ALA A 113 -9.18 -3.38 -10.97
C ALA A 113 -8.05 -3.37 -12.00
N VAL A 114 -7.63 -4.54 -12.46
CA VAL A 114 -6.81 -4.67 -13.66
C VAL A 114 -7.68 -4.30 -14.85
N VAL A 115 -7.27 -3.28 -15.59
CA VAL A 115 -8.03 -2.80 -16.75
C VAL A 115 -7.27 -2.98 -18.07
N LYS A 116 -5.96 -3.12 -18.01
CA LYS A 116 -5.09 -3.60 -19.09
C LYS A 116 -3.93 -4.36 -18.47
N HIS A 117 -3.70 -5.61 -18.90
CA HIS A 117 -2.55 -6.43 -18.51
C HIS A 117 -1.46 -6.37 -19.59
N HIS A 118 -0.43 -7.21 -19.52
CA HIS A 118 0.74 -7.18 -20.40
C HIS A 118 0.40 -7.57 -21.87
N ASP A 119 -0.69 -8.32 -22.07
CA ASP A 119 -1.24 -8.62 -23.40
C ASP A 119 -1.70 -7.39 -24.17
N GLY A 120 -1.94 -6.26 -23.47
CA GLY A 120 -2.36 -5.00 -24.06
C GLY A 120 -3.88 -4.84 -24.23
N PHE A 121 -4.69 -5.88 -23.92
CA PHE A 121 -6.13 -5.81 -24.09
C PHE A 121 -6.80 -4.86 -23.07
N CYS A 122 -7.51 -3.87 -23.59
CA CYS A 122 -8.15 -2.83 -22.79
C CYS A 122 -9.60 -3.18 -22.44
N LEU A 123 -9.92 -3.25 -21.15
CA LEU A 123 -11.28 -3.53 -20.64
C LEU A 123 -12.19 -2.28 -20.61
N TRP A 124 -11.90 -1.30 -21.45
CA TRP A 124 -12.70 -0.08 -21.65
C TRP A 124 -12.59 0.38 -23.12
N PRO A 125 -13.54 1.22 -23.58
CA PRO A 125 -13.53 1.75 -24.94
C PRO A 125 -12.46 2.84 -25.10
N THR A 126 -11.18 2.41 -25.10
CA THR A 126 -10.05 3.32 -25.33
C THR A 126 -10.01 3.82 -26.77
N LYS A 127 -9.36 4.98 -26.97
CA LYS A 127 -9.10 5.56 -28.30
C LYS A 127 -7.67 5.28 -28.79
N THR A 128 -6.86 4.56 -28.00
CA THR A 128 -5.42 4.42 -28.24
C THR A 128 -5.05 3.15 -28.98
N THR A 129 -5.93 2.16 -29.01
CA THR A 129 -5.72 0.87 -29.66
C THR A 129 -7.05 0.22 -30.06
N ASP A 130 -7.02 -0.60 -31.10
CA ASP A 130 -8.14 -1.47 -31.48
C ASP A 130 -8.19 -2.75 -30.62
N HIS A 131 -7.11 -3.08 -29.89
CA HIS A 131 -7.06 -4.24 -29.00
C HIS A 131 -7.83 -3.94 -27.68
N SER A 132 -9.15 -3.99 -27.77
CA SER A 132 -10.03 -3.60 -26.68
C SER A 132 -11.40 -4.27 -26.78
N VAL A 133 -12.19 -4.10 -25.73
CA VAL A 133 -13.58 -4.60 -25.64
C VAL A 133 -14.45 -4.14 -26.82
N LEU A 134 -14.16 -3.02 -27.47
CA LEU A 134 -14.92 -2.54 -28.62
C LEU A 134 -14.88 -3.50 -29.81
N ASN A 135 -13.78 -4.19 -30.01
CA ASN A 135 -13.57 -5.10 -31.12
C ASN A 135 -13.78 -6.58 -30.76
N SER A 136 -14.24 -6.86 -29.54
CA SER A 136 -14.58 -8.22 -29.14
C SER A 136 -15.79 -8.76 -29.92
N ALA A 137 -15.83 -10.08 -30.13
CA ALA A 137 -16.84 -10.74 -30.94
C ALA A 137 -18.24 -10.67 -30.34
N THR A 138 -18.38 -10.76 -29.02
CA THR A 138 -19.67 -10.83 -28.35
C THR A 138 -20.21 -9.47 -27.94
N GLU A 139 -21.53 -9.32 -27.91
CA GLU A 139 -22.20 -8.09 -27.46
C GLU A 139 -21.92 -7.83 -25.97
N THR A 140 -21.87 -8.89 -25.15
CA THR A 140 -21.53 -8.80 -23.73
C THR A 140 -20.14 -8.24 -23.48
N ALA A 141 -19.14 -8.67 -24.27
CA ALA A 141 -17.80 -8.12 -24.24
C ALA A 141 -17.78 -6.64 -24.66
N ARG A 142 -18.45 -6.27 -25.77
CA ARG A 142 -18.51 -4.87 -26.22
C ARG A 142 -19.25 -3.92 -25.28
N LYS A 143 -20.17 -4.42 -24.44
CA LYS A 143 -20.83 -3.66 -23.38
C LYS A 143 -19.98 -3.49 -22.11
N THR A 144 -18.86 -4.23 -22.00
CA THR A 144 -17.97 -4.17 -20.86
C THR A 144 -17.24 -2.82 -20.80
N ASN A 145 -17.24 -2.21 -19.64
CA ASN A 145 -16.41 -1.06 -19.31
C ASN A 145 -16.06 -1.13 -17.82
N ILE A 146 -15.00 -1.89 -17.53
CA ILE A 146 -14.61 -2.14 -16.15
C ILE A 146 -14.30 -0.86 -15.38
N PRO A 147 -13.51 0.11 -15.88
CA PRO A 147 -13.25 1.35 -15.14
C PRO A 147 -14.53 2.10 -14.74
N ARG A 148 -15.48 2.25 -15.66
CA ARG A 148 -16.76 2.93 -15.41
C ARG A 148 -17.57 2.22 -14.33
N ASP A 149 -17.75 0.91 -14.48
CA ASP A 149 -18.66 0.15 -13.64
C ASP A 149 -18.04 -0.11 -12.25
N PHE A 150 -16.72 -0.27 -12.19
CA PHE A 150 -15.96 -0.39 -10.94
C PHE A 150 -16.00 0.91 -10.13
N ALA A 151 -15.70 2.05 -10.75
CA ALA A 151 -15.78 3.36 -10.11
C ALA A 151 -17.19 3.67 -9.58
N ARG A 152 -18.23 3.38 -10.38
CA ARG A 152 -19.63 3.54 -9.97
C ARG A 152 -19.98 2.66 -8.76
N ALA A 153 -19.56 1.40 -8.79
CA ALA A 153 -19.81 0.45 -7.71
C ALA A 153 -19.08 0.85 -6.43
N ALA A 154 -17.82 1.27 -6.53
CA ALA A 154 -17.03 1.71 -5.39
C ALA A 154 -17.66 2.91 -4.67
N ARG A 155 -18.08 3.94 -5.42
CA ARG A 155 -18.79 5.09 -4.85
C ARG A 155 -20.08 4.70 -4.14
N LYS A 156 -20.91 3.85 -4.79
CA LYS A 156 -22.15 3.35 -4.18
C LYS A 156 -21.89 2.59 -2.87
N LEU A 157 -20.81 1.82 -2.82
CA LEU A 157 -20.42 1.03 -1.64
C LEU A 157 -19.59 1.85 -0.63
N LYS A 158 -19.24 3.09 -0.92
CA LYS A 158 -18.33 3.95 -0.13
C LYS A 158 -16.98 3.27 0.10
N MET A 159 -16.43 2.67 -0.95
CA MET A 159 -15.10 2.06 -0.97
C MET A 159 -14.14 2.89 -1.81
N LYS A 160 -12.86 2.82 -1.50
CA LYS A 160 -11.79 3.38 -2.32
C LYS A 160 -11.62 2.54 -3.59
N TYR A 161 -11.15 3.16 -4.68
CA TYR A 161 -10.87 2.43 -5.92
C TYR A 161 -9.68 3.01 -6.65
N GLY A 162 -9.07 2.17 -7.47
CA GLY A 162 -8.00 2.54 -8.38
C GLY A 162 -7.91 1.56 -9.53
N PHE A 163 -6.96 1.80 -10.42
CA PHE A 163 -6.78 0.99 -11.62
C PHE A 163 -5.33 0.54 -11.76
N TYR A 164 -5.17 -0.71 -12.15
CA TYR A 164 -3.92 -1.24 -12.68
C TYR A 164 -3.94 -1.09 -14.21
N VAL A 165 -2.92 -0.47 -14.74
CA VAL A 165 -2.66 -0.41 -16.17
C VAL A 165 -1.21 -0.80 -16.43
N SER A 166 -1.01 -1.90 -17.14
CA SER A 166 0.34 -2.33 -17.49
C SER A 166 1.06 -1.27 -18.31
N PRO A 167 2.26 -0.84 -17.91
CA PRO A 167 3.14 -0.10 -18.80
C PRO A 167 3.57 -0.91 -20.01
N TRP A 168 3.58 -2.24 -19.92
CA TRP A 168 3.79 -3.12 -21.04
C TRP A 168 2.56 -3.25 -21.92
N ASP A 169 2.80 -3.45 -23.21
CA ASP A 169 1.75 -3.71 -24.19
C ASP A 169 2.33 -4.55 -25.32
N LEU A 170 2.21 -5.86 -25.17
CA LEU A 170 2.79 -6.80 -26.11
C LEU A 170 2.03 -6.86 -27.44
N SER A 171 0.79 -6.34 -27.48
CA SER A 171 -0.01 -6.24 -28.71
C SER A 171 0.29 -4.98 -29.52
N SER A 172 0.84 -3.94 -28.88
CA SER A 172 1.00 -2.64 -29.50
C SER A 172 2.05 -2.64 -30.60
N ILE A 173 1.67 -2.14 -31.78
CA ILE A 173 2.59 -1.93 -32.90
C ILE A 173 3.73 -0.96 -32.56
N TYR A 174 3.51 -0.06 -31.58
CA TYR A 174 4.53 0.90 -31.15
C TYR A 174 5.49 0.32 -30.10
N TRP A 175 5.19 -0.81 -29.48
CA TRP A 175 6.04 -1.37 -28.41
C TRP A 175 7.45 -1.69 -28.92
N GLY A 176 7.54 -2.39 -30.05
CA GLY A 176 8.82 -2.74 -30.69
C GLY A 176 9.19 -1.84 -31.87
N GLU A 177 8.53 -0.70 -32.04
CA GLU A 177 8.74 0.20 -33.18
C GLU A 177 10.16 0.74 -33.20
N LYS A 178 10.78 0.75 -34.40
CA LYS A 178 12.11 1.32 -34.63
C LYS A 178 12.03 2.43 -35.67
N ASP A 179 12.88 3.42 -35.51
CA ASP A 179 13.09 4.49 -36.49
C ASP A 179 13.89 3.98 -37.72
N SER A 180 14.09 4.87 -38.68
CA SER A 180 14.86 4.56 -39.90
C SER A 180 16.34 4.20 -39.65
N GLN A 181 16.83 4.44 -38.44
CA GLN A 181 18.20 4.10 -38.01
C GLN A 181 18.25 2.83 -37.17
N GLY A 182 17.11 2.11 -37.03
CA GLY A 182 17.01 0.88 -36.26
C GLY A 182 16.94 1.07 -34.75
N ARG A 183 16.76 2.29 -34.24
CA ARG A 183 16.66 2.60 -32.81
C ARG A 183 15.19 2.50 -32.37
N TYR A 184 14.96 1.96 -31.18
CA TYR A 184 13.60 1.95 -30.60
C TYR A 184 13.07 3.36 -30.37
N THR A 185 11.80 3.59 -30.75
CA THR A 185 11.11 4.85 -30.53
C THR A 185 10.44 4.86 -29.15
N ASP A 186 10.03 6.04 -28.69
CA ASP A 186 9.18 6.25 -27.50
C ASP A 186 7.70 6.48 -27.86
N ASN A 187 7.32 6.18 -29.09
CA ASN A 187 5.96 6.36 -29.59
C ASN A 187 4.92 5.60 -28.78
N TYR A 188 5.26 4.42 -28.25
CA TYR A 188 4.36 3.68 -27.38
C TYR A 188 3.99 4.50 -26.12
N ALA A 189 4.98 5.03 -25.42
CA ALA A 189 4.72 5.83 -24.23
C ALA A 189 3.84 7.05 -24.53
N LYS A 190 4.13 7.76 -25.63
CA LYS A 190 3.44 9.00 -26.02
C LYS A 190 2.05 8.80 -26.61
N LYS A 191 1.88 7.76 -27.44
CA LYS A 191 0.63 7.55 -28.21
C LYS A 191 -0.33 6.57 -27.53
N VAL A 192 0.15 5.72 -26.63
CA VAL A 192 -0.65 4.66 -26.01
C VAL A 192 -0.68 4.80 -24.50
N PHE A 193 0.45 4.60 -23.81
CA PHE A 193 0.46 4.48 -22.35
C PHE A 193 0.03 5.76 -21.63
N PHE A 194 0.65 6.89 -21.97
CA PHE A 194 0.30 8.17 -21.33
C PHE A 194 -1.16 8.57 -21.57
N PRO A 195 -1.70 8.53 -22.81
CA PRO A 195 -3.11 8.78 -23.06
C PRO A 195 -4.05 7.82 -22.32
N GLN A 196 -3.72 6.52 -22.21
CA GLN A 196 -4.51 5.54 -21.45
C GLN A 196 -4.60 5.93 -19.96
N CYS A 197 -3.48 6.34 -19.35
CA CYS A 197 -3.48 6.82 -17.97
C CYS A 197 -4.38 8.04 -17.78
N VAL A 198 -4.37 8.99 -18.74
CA VAL A 198 -5.24 10.17 -18.72
C VAL A 198 -6.70 9.80 -18.92
N GLU A 199 -7.03 8.87 -19.83
CA GLU A 199 -8.40 8.34 -19.99
C GLU A 199 -8.90 7.73 -18.67
N LEU A 200 -8.08 6.90 -18.01
CA LEU A 200 -8.44 6.26 -16.74
C LEU A 200 -8.62 7.26 -15.60
N ALA A 201 -7.84 8.34 -15.58
CA ALA A 201 -8.00 9.41 -14.60
C ALA A 201 -9.37 10.12 -14.71
N GLN A 202 -10.03 10.09 -15.88
CA GLN A 202 -11.32 10.72 -16.09
C GLN A 202 -12.52 9.94 -15.51
N TYR A 203 -12.32 8.70 -15.05
CA TYR A 203 -13.40 7.93 -14.40
C TYR A 203 -13.73 8.40 -12.97
N GLY A 204 -13.07 9.44 -12.47
CA GLY A 204 -13.40 10.18 -11.27
C GLY A 204 -12.19 10.58 -10.43
N SER A 205 -12.33 11.72 -9.75
CA SER A 205 -11.27 12.37 -8.96
C SER A 205 -11.00 11.72 -7.60
N ASP A 206 -11.73 10.68 -7.23
CA ASP A 206 -11.69 10.00 -5.95
C ASP A 206 -10.91 8.66 -5.98
N GLN A 207 -10.14 8.43 -7.05
CA GLN A 207 -9.19 7.33 -7.14
C GLN A 207 -8.11 7.50 -6.07
N PHE A 208 -7.69 6.38 -5.44
CA PHE A 208 -6.66 6.43 -4.40
C PHE A 208 -5.30 5.93 -4.86
N GLU A 209 -5.27 5.11 -5.93
CA GLU A 209 -4.05 4.50 -6.44
C GLU A 209 -4.13 4.19 -7.93
N MET A 210 -3.04 4.45 -8.64
CA MET A 210 -2.81 4.01 -10.02
C MET A 210 -1.59 3.09 -10.01
N TRP A 211 -1.77 1.85 -10.46
CA TRP A 211 -0.84 0.75 -10.28
C TRP A 211 -0.16 0.35 -11.60
N PHE A 212 1.17 0.44 -11.64
CA PHE A 212 1.99 0.19 -12.82
C PHE A 212 2.96 -0.96 -12.59
N ASP A 213 2.76 -2.08 -13.27
CA ASP A 213 3.54 -3.29 -13.16
C ASP A 213 4.59 -3.39 -14.27
N GLY A 214 5.74 -3.98 -13.97
CA GLY A 214 6.69 -4.45 -14.97
C GLY A 214 7.22 -3.40 -15.94
N ALA A 215 7.44 -2.17 -15.48
CA ALA A 215 7.70 -1.04 -16.37
C ALA A 215 9.01 -1.10 -17.14
N THR A 216 10.02 -1.85 -16.70
CA THR A 216 11.36 -1.72 -17.27
C THR A 216 11.60 -2.65 -18.44
N GLY A 217 10.84 -3.71 -18.58
CA GLY A 217 11.34 -4.78 -19.46
C GLY A 217 12.78 -5.04 -19.06
N GLY A 218 13.51 -5.80 -19.28
CA GLY A 218 14.88 -5.69 -18.98
C GLY A 218 15.59 -6.94 -18.67
N ASP A 219 16.70 -6.82 -18.00
CA ASP A 219 17.71 -7.82 -17.73
C ASP A 219 17.22 -9.06 -16.97
N HIS A 220 16.06 -9.01 -16.41
CA HIS A 220 15.38 -10.21 -15.94
C HIS A 220 14.85 -10.97 -17.17
N ALA A 221 15.81 -11.17 -18.05
CA ALA A 221 15.72 -11.74 -19.37
C ALA A 221 14.71 -12.87 -19.41
N GLY A 222 13.70 -12.68 -20.20
CA GLY A 222 12.64 -13.64 -20.41
C GLY A 222 11.45 -13.48 -19.47
N TYR A 223 11.57 -12.74 -18.36
CA TYR A 223 10.46 -12.53 -17.45
C TYR A 223 9.72 -11.22 -17.76
N TYR A 224 10.47 -10.14 -17.93
CA TYR A 224 9.94 -8.82 -18.21
C TYR A 224 10.47 -8.23 -19.53
N GLY A 225 11.19 -8.98 -20.29
CA GLY A 225 11.99 -8.48 -21.40
C GLY A 225 11.29 -8.25 -22.72
N GLY A 226 9.96 -8.20 -22.77
CA GLY A 226 9.32 -8.12 -24.08
C GLY A 226 9.83 -9.25 -24.98
N ALA A 227 9.90 -10.47 -24.45
CA ALA A 227 10.34 -11.65 -25.20
C ALA A 227 9.37 -11.99 -26.33
N TYR A 228 8.24 -11.31 -26.33
CA TYR A 228 7.13 -11.53 -27.22
C TYR A 228 7.08 -10.34 -28.19
N GLY A 229 7.14 -10.60 -29.46
CA GLY A 229 6.77 -9.60 -30.45
C GLY A 229 5.27 -9.45 -30.38
N GLY A 230 4.77 -8.28 -30.06
CA GLY A 230 3.35 -8.00 -30.19
C GLY A 230 2.88 -8.12 -31.64
N LYS A 231 1.59 -7.96 -31.90
CA LYS A 231 1.07 -7.87 -33.29
C LYS A 231 1.84 -6.76 -34.01
N GLY A 232 2.68 -7.13 -34.95
CA GLY A 232 3.52 -6.19 -35.70
C GLY A 232 4.90 -5.88 -35.13
N THR A 233 5.31 -6.49 -34.00
CA THR A 233 6.67 -6.36 -33.48
C THR A 233 7.36 -7.71 -33.42
N THR A 234 8.60 -7.76 -33.93
CA THR A 234 9.48 -8.92 -33.80
C THR A 234 10.64 -8.57 -32.88
N GLY A 235 10.81 -9.33 -31.81
CA GLY A 235 11.98 -9.22 -30.95
C GLY A 235 11.75 -8.61 -29.57
N ARG A 236 12.80 -8.71 -28.76
CA ARG A 236 12.84 -8.21 -27.37
C ARG A 236 13.10 -6.71 -27.37
N ARG A 237 12.44 -6.01 -26.47
CA ARG A 237 12.75 -4.64 -26.15
C ARG A 237 13.09 -4.51 -24.67
N THR A 238 14.21 -3.85 -24.38
CA THR A 238 14.59 -3.42 -23.03
C THR A 238 14.36 -1.92 -22.90
N ILE A 239 13.85 -1.49 -21.76
CA ILE A 239 13.70 -0.09 -21.41
C ILE A 239 14.81 0.25 -20.41
N ASP A 240 15.84 0.97 -20.85
CA ASP A 240 17.01 1.29 -20.05
C ASP A 240 16.66 2.23 -18.88
N ASN A 241 15.72 3.16 -19.11
CA ASN A 241 15.26 4.09 -18.10
C ASN A 241 13.75 4.31 -18.25
N ALA A 242 12.98 3.66 -17.37
CA ALA A 242 11.53 3.78 -17.37
C ALA A 242 11.03 5.20 -17.04
N GLN A 243 11.77 5.97 -16.23
CA GLN A 243 11.38 7.34 -15.88
C GLN A 243 11.35 8.25 -17.09
N THR A 244 12.38 8.14 -17.96
CA THR A 244 12.46 8.95 -19.19
C THR A 244 11.62 8.39 -20.31
N PHE A 245 11.58 7.06 -20.47
CA PHE A 245 10.81 6.42 -21.54
C PHE A 245 9.30 6.70 -21.44
N TYR A 246 8.73 6.52 -20.26
CA TYR A 246 7.29 6.77 -20.02
C TYR A 246 7.00 8.24 -19.68
N ASP A 247 8.01 9.09 -19.64
CA ASP A 247 7.89 10.50 -19.23
C ASP A 247 7.17 10.65 -17.87
N ILE A 248 7.61 9.83 -16.90
CA ILE A 248 6.97 9.71 -15.60
C ILE A 248 6.81 11.04 -14.87
N PRO A 249 7.77 11.99 -14.89
CA PRO A 249 7.58 13.29 -14.28
C PRO A 249 6.35 14.03 -14.82
N ASN A 250 6.22 14.14 -16.15
CA ASN A 250 5.07 14.82 -16.79
C ASN A 250 3.77 14.02 -16.63
N LEU A 251 3.84 12.69 -16.71
CA LEU A 251 2.70 11.83 -16.44
C LEU A 251 2.18 12.05 -15.02
N ARG A 252 3.06 12.03 -14.02
CA ARG A 252 2.71 12.25 -12.62
C ARG A 252 2.09 13.63 -12.41
N ASP A 253 2.67 14.68 -12.97
CA ASP A 253 2.13 16.03 -12.86
C ASP A 253 0.74 16.13 -13.51
N SER A 254 0.54 15.48 -14.65
CA SER A 254 -0.75 15.46 -15.35
C SER A 254 -1.80 14.68 -14.56
N ILE A 255 -1.43 13.51 -14.04
CA ILE A 255 -2.33 12.69 -13.21
C ILE A 255 -2.66 13.41 -11.91
N HIS A 256 -1.70 14.02 -11.22
CA HIS A 256 -1.97 14.75 -9.96
C HIS A 256 -2.80 16.02 -10.14
N LYS A 257 -2.78 16.66 -11.32
CA LYS A 257 -3.73 17.74 -11.63
C LYS A 257 -5.18 17.24 -11.71
N LEU A 258 -5.38 16.04 -12.25
CA LEU A 258 -6.71 15.41 -12.34
C LEU A 258 -7.11 14.71 -11.04
N LEU A 259 -6.17 14.08 -10.37
CA LEU A 259 -6.33 13.20 -9.22
C LEU A 259 -5.37 13.62 -8.08
N PRO A 260 -5.63 14.71 -7.36
CA PRO A 260 -4.66 15.27 -6.39
C PRO A 260 -4.33 14.34 -5.21
N ASN A 261 -5.19 13.36 -4.94
CA ASN A 261 -5.03 12.44 -3.81
C ASN A 261 -4.60 11.01 -4.24
N VAL A 262 -4.36 10.77 -5.54
CA VAL A 262 -3.91 9.46 -6.02
C VAL A 262 -2.42 9.27 -5.72
N VAL A 263 -2.02 8.06 -5.34
CA VAL A 263 -0.61 7.63 -5.37
C VAL A 263 -0.34 6.83 -6.63
N MET A 264 0.88 6.92 -7.14
CA MET A 264 1.34 6.13 -8.27
C MET A 264 2.31 5.06 -7.78
N TRP A 265 1.90 3.80 -7.91
CA TRP A 265 2.69 2.63 -7.52
C TRP A 265 3.67 2.23 -8.64
N GLY A 266 4.70 1.48 -8.29
CA GLY A 266 5.67 0.93 -9.23
C GLY A 266 6.55 2.03 -9.85
N VAL A 267 6.56 2.15 -11.17
CA VAL A 267 7.38 3.15 -11.87
C VAL A 267 7.05 4.60 -11.46
N GLY A 268 5.84 4.85 -10.99
CA GLY A 268 5.42 6.14 -10.44
C GLY A 268 6.15 6.54 -9.16
N GLY A 269 6.59 5.54 -8.40
CA GLY A 269 7.55 5.70 -7.32
C GLY A 269 7.09 6.42 -6.07
N GLU A 270 5.78 6.47 -5.76
CA GLU A 270 5.27 7.07 -4.52
C GLU A 270 5.00 6.02 -3.43
N VAL A 271 4.90 4.76 -3.82
CA VAL A 271 4.71 3.59 -2.98
C VAL A 271 5.67 2.50 -3.47
N ARG A 272 6.27 1.75 -2.56
CA ARG A 272 7.17 0.66 -2.95
C ARG A 272 6.48 -0.68 -2.88
N TRP A 273 6.83 -1.56 -3.78
CA TRP A 273 6.61 -2.98 -3.62
C TRP A 273 7.46 -3.52 -2.47
N ILE A 274 6.87 -4.35 -1.61
CA ILE A 274 7.59 -4.94 -0.47
C ILE A 274 8.69 -5.92 -0.92
N GLY A 275 8.60 -6.46 -2.13
CA GLY A 275 9.61 -7.32 -2.74
C GLY A 275 9.26 -8.80 -2.80
N ASN A 276 8.05 -9.20 -2.36
CA ASN A 276 7.54 -10.56 -2.48
C ASN A 276 6.03 -10.58 -2.68
N GLU A 277 5.50 -11.69 -3.21
CA GLU A 277 4.08 -11.94 -3.43
C GLU A 277 3.46 -12.87 -2.37
N ALA A 278 4.09 -12.95 -1.20
CA ALA A 278 3.72 -13.93 -0.16
C ALA A 278 2.74 -13.38 0.89
N GLY A 279 2.40 -12.09 0.82
CA GLY A 279 1.63 -11.42 1.86
C GLY A 279 2.44 -11.30 3.15
N HIS A 280 3.68 -10.83 3.05
CA HIS A 280 4.62 -10.75 4.16
C HIS A 280 5.46 -9.49 4.06
N ALA A 281 5.52 -8.70 5.13
CA ALA A 281 6.45 -7.61 5.32
C ALA A 281 7.46 -7.98 6.43
N GLY A 282 8.63 -7.38 6.41
CA GLY A 282 9.63 -7.56 7.46
C GLY A 282 9.07 -7.21 8.84
N GLU A 283 9.51 -7.89 9.88
CA GLU A 283 9.16 -7.53 11.26
C GLU A 283 9.63 -6.11 11.59
N THR A 284 10.77 -5.72 11.05
CA THR A 284 11.20 -4.32 10.95
C THR A 284 10.71 -3.78 9.60
N CYS A 285 9.82 -2.79 9.61
CA CYS A 285 9.31 -2.19 8.39
C CYS A 285 9.21 -0.68 8.51
N TRP A 286 10.22 0.01 7.97
CA TRP A 286 10.23 1.46 7.84
C TRP A 286 9.43 1.90 6.61
N ALA A 287 8.70 2.99 6.72
CA ALA A 287 8.00 3.58 5.59
C ALA A 287 8.93 4.39 4.67
N MET A 288 10.22 4.11 4.67
CA MET A 288 11.28 4.76 3.90
C MET A 288 12.19 3.70 3.29
N GLY A 289 12.87 4.02 2.19
CA GLY A 289 13.80 3.09 1.53
C GLY A 289 13.12 2.06 0.64
N SER A 290 13.67 0.85 0.55
CA SER A 290 13.25 -0.23 -0.35
C SER A 290 13.23 -1.58 0.36
N GLY A 291 12.66 -2.61 -0.31
CA GLY A 291 12.56 -3.98 0.19
C GLY A 291 11.61 -4.16 1.38
N GLU A 292 11.62 -5.33 2.00
CA GLU A 292 10.69 -5.71 3.07
C GLU A 292 10.83 -4.84 4.32
N SER A 293 12.06 -4.54 4.72
CA SER A 293 12.35 -3.82 5.97
C SER A 293 12.38 -2.31 5.83
N GLY A 294 12.50 -1.79 4.60
CA GLY A 294 12.80 -0.37 4.40
C GLY A 294 14.15 0.03 5.02
N ASN A 295 14.35 1.32 5.23
CA ASN A 295 15.57 1.84 5.86
C ASN A 295 15.26 3.07 6.70
N ALA A 296 15.65 3.05 7.98
CA ALA A 296 15.43 4.14 8.93
C ALA A 296 16.05 5.48 8.48
N ASP A 297 17.15 5.44 7.76
CA ASP A 297 17.96 6.60 7.40
C ASP A 297 17.79 7.01 5.92
N ALA A 298 16.84 6.39 5.21
CA ALA A 298 16.51 6.80 3.85
C ALA A 298 15.87 8.19 3.84
N TRP A 299 16.22 8.97 2.82
CA TRP A 299 15.80 10.37 2.68
C TRP A 299 14.38 10.56 2.11
N ARG A 300 13.76 9.48 1.59
CA ARG A 300 12.47 9.54 0.91
C ARG A 300 11.43 8.69 1.63
N TRP A 301 10.24 9.29 1.85
CA TRP A 301 9.06 8.52 2.27
C TRP A 301 8.57 7.64 1.13
N ASN A 302 8.56 6.34 1.35
CA ASN A 302 8.23 5.33 0.35
C ASN A 302 7.57 4.12 1.04
N PRO A 303 6.29 4.25 1.47
CA PRO A 303 5.62 3.22 2.26
C PRO A 303 5.45 1.94 1.45
N GLY A 304 5.43 0.80 2.15
CA GLY A 304 5.41 -0.53 1.54
C GLY A 304 4.01 -1.03 1.26
N GLU A 305 3.82 -1.62 0.09
CA GLU A 305 2.66 -2.43 -0.28
C GLU A 305 3.09 -3.88 -0.46
N SER A 306 2.33 -4.78 0.14
CA SER A 306 2.49 -6.22 -0.04
C SER A 306 1.30 -6.75 -0.83
N ASP A 307 1.58 -7.44 -1.91
CA ASP A 307 0.61 -8.14 -2.71
C ASP A 307 0.61 -9.64 -2.40
N ALA A 308 -0.55 -10.28 -2.50
CA ALA A 308 -0.71 -11.70 -2.26
C ALA A 308 -1.94 -12.25 -2.96
N LYS A 309 -1.96 -13.57 -3.12
CA LYS A 309 -3.10 -14.29 -3.71
C LYS A 309 -3.97 -14.91 -2.60
N ALA A 310 -5.28 -14.79 -2.72
CA ALA A 310 -6.21 -15.49 -1.84
C ALA A 310 -6.39 -16.96 -2.24
N THR A 311 -5.86 -17.37 -3.39
CA THR A 311 -6.01 -18.71 -3.95
C THR A 311 -4.65 -19.35 -4.25
N THR A 312 -4.63 -20.65 -4.44
CA THR A 312 -3.42 -21.41 -4.82
C THR A 312 -3.14 -21.38 -6.32
N GLY A 313 -4.04 -20.77 -7.10
CA GLY A 313 -3.87 -20.59 -8.54
C GLY A 313 -2.85 -19.50 -8.90
N GLY A 314 -2.96 -19.01 -10.12
CA GLY A 314 -2.20 -17.86 -10.55
C GLY A 314 -2.77 -16.52 -10.06
N TRP A 315 -2.35 -15.45 -10.72
CA TRP A 315 -2.94 -14.14 -10.51
C TRP A 315 -4.32 -14.02 -11.18
N PHE A 316 -4.51 -14.64 -12.35
CA PHE A 316 -5.81 -14.81 -12.98
C PHE A 316 -6.50 -16.08 -12.49
N TRP A 317 -7.82 -16.10 -12.55
CA TRP A 317 -8.62 -17.25 -12.15
C TRP A 317 -8.21 -18.53 -12.88
N LYS A 318 -8.12 -19.61 -12.14
CA LYS A 318 -7.86 -20.97 -12.68
C LYS A 318 -8.97 -21.92 -12.24
N LYS A 319 -9.42 -22.75 -13.17
CA LYS A 319 -10.34 -23.83 -12.85
C LYS A 319 -9.71 -24.77 -11.81
N ASN A 320 -10.44 -25.09 -10.75
CA ASN A 320 -10.00 -25.98 -9.66
C ASN A 320 -8.92 -25.38 -8.71
N GLU A 321 -8.67 -24.08 -8.73
CA GLU A 321 -7.86 -23.45 -7.69
C GLU A 321 -8.51 -23.58 -6.32
N LYS A 322 -7.69 -23.65 -5.28
CA LYS A 322 -8.15 -23.71 -3.88
C LYS A 322 -8.03 -22.33 -3.24
N VAL A 323 -9.02 -21.97 -2.45
CA VAL A 323 -8.97 -20.76 -1.62
C VAL A 323 -8.17 -21.06 -0.37
N LEU A 324 -7.26 -20.18 0.02
CA LEU A 324 -6.50 -20.30 1.26
C LEU A 324 -7.43 -20.27 2.47
N SER A 325 -6.98 -20.85 3.60
CA SER A 325 -7.78 -20.83 4.85
C SER A 325 -7.91 -19.41 5.40
N ALA A 326 -8.95 -19.16 6.19
CA ALA A 326 -9.13 -17.86 6.82
C ALA A 326 -8.00 -17.53 7.80
N GLU A 327 -7.45 -18.56 8.46
CA GLU A 327 -6.27 -18.43 9.34
C GLU A 327 -5.03 -17.95 8.57
N ARG A 328 -4.75 -18.54 7.39
CA ARG A 328 -3.61 -18.10 6.57
C ARG A 328 -3.81 -16.66 6.08
N LEU A 329 -5.00 -16.29 5.67
CA LEU A 329 -5.33 -14.92 5.25
C LEU A 329 -5.25 -13.93 6.42
N PHE A 330 -5.70 -14.33 7.61
CA PHE A 330 -5.53 -13.52 8.83
C PHE A 330 -4.05 -13.36 9.21
N GLN A 331 -3.26 -14.41 9.07
CA GLN A 331 -1.80 -14.34 9.25
C GLN A 331 -1.18 -13.33 8.29
N MET A 332 -1.53 -13.37 6.98
CA MET A 332 -1.06 -12.38 6.00
C MET A 332 -1.42 -10.94 6.42
N TYR A 333 -2.65 -10.73 6.94
CA TYR A 333 -3.05 -9.43 7.46
C TYR A 333 -2.15 -8.95 8.61
N LEU A 334 -1.83 -9.83 9.57
CA LEU A 334 -0.92 -9.49 10.67
C LEU A 334 0.52 -9.27 10.19
N GLU A 335 0.97 -10.02 9.19
CA GLU A 335 2.33 -9.94 8.63
C GLU A 335 2.53 -8.79 7.66
N THR A 336 1.48 -8.07 7.29
CA THR A 336 1.52 -6.91 6.39
C THR A 336 0.96 -5.67 7.06
N VAL A 337 -0.36 -5.57 7.24
CA VAL A 337 -1.02 -4.43 7.91
C VAL A 337 -0.53 -4.30 9.35
N GLY A 338 -0.34 -5.42 10.03
CA GLY A 338 0.26 -5.44 11.37
C GLY A 338 1.76 -5.17 11.42
N ARG A 339 2.43 -4.92 10.28
CA ARG A 339 3.86 -4.62 10.17
C ARG A 339 4.13 -3.36 9.34
N ASN A 340 3.26 -2.36 9.45
CA ASN A 340 3.44 -1.06 8.80
C ASN A 340 3.47 -1.10 7.26
N ALA A 341 2.84 -2.10 6.64
CA ALA A 341 2.63 -2.17 5.19
C ALA A 341 1.12 -2.17 4.89
N THR A 342 0.73 -1.94 3.65
CA THR A 342 -0.63 -2.26 3.19
C THR A 342 -0.66 -3.68 2.64
N LEU A 343 -1.85 -4.27 2.59
CA LEU A 343 -2.10 -5.54 1.92
C LEU A 343 -3.08 -5.34 0.77
N ILE A 344 -2.62 -5.66 -0.45
CA ILE A 344 -3.48 -5.85 -1.61
C ILE A 344 -3.66 -7.35 -1.86
N LEU A 345 -4.87 -7.86 -1.67
CA LEU A 345 -5.17 -9.29 -1.77
C LEU A 345 -5.91 -9.60 -3.06
N ASN A 346 -5.33 -10.45 -3.89
CA ASN A 346 -5.90 -10.82 -5.18
C ASN A 346 -7.12 -11.74 -5.04
N LEU A 347 -8.22 -11.31 -5.63
CA LEU A 347 -9.50 -12.02 -5.72
C LEU A 347 -9.87 -12.10 -7.20
N PRO A 348 -9.40 -13.11 -7.95
CA PRO A 348 -9.62 -13.15 -9.39
C PRO A 348 -11.08 -13.52 -9.72
N PRO A 349 -11.79 -12.69 -10.53
CA PRO A 349 -13.08 -13.06 -11.09
C PRO A 349 -12.94 -14.20 -12.11
N ASP A 350 -13.92 -15.09 -12.16
CA ASP A 350 -14.00 -16.21 -13.12
C ASP A 350 -14.42 -15.76 -14.52
N VAL A 351 -14.54 -16.71 -15.44
CA VAL A 351 -14.97 -16.47 -16.83
C VAL A 351 -16.39 -15.87 -16.94
N ASN A 352 -17.19 -15.93 -15.89
CA ASN A 352 -18.49 -15.28 -15.83
C ASN A 352 -18.40 -13.84 -15.32
N GLY A 353 -17.20 -13.32 -15.03
CA GLY A 353 -17.00 -11.98 -14.47
C GLY A 353 -17.50 -11.83 -13.04
N LEU A 354 -17.45 -12.89 -12.24
CA LEU A 354 -17.87 -12.94 -10.84
C LEU A 354 -16.77 -13.52 -9.96
N ILE A 355 -16.66 -13.04 -8.72
CA ILE A 355 -15.85 -13.73 -7.70
C ILE A 355 -16.52 -15.06 -7.38
N PRO A 356 -15.81 -16.21 -7.49
CA PRO A 356 -16.35 -17.53 -7.18
C PRO A 356 -16.94 -17.62 -5.77
N GLN A 357 -18.00 -18.41 -5.62
CA GLN A 357 -18.71 -18.55 -4.35
C GLN A 357 -17.79 -18.99 -3.19
N ALA A 358 -16.87 -19.93 -3.44
CA ALA A 358 -15.92 -20.38 -2.42
C ALA A 358 -15.04 -19.25 -1.91
N THR A 359 -14.54 -18.39 -2.82
CA THR A 359 -13.77 -17.20 -2.46
C THR A 359 -14.62 -16.19 -1.68
N ALA A 360 -15.86 -15.94 -2.11
CA ALA A 360 -16.77 -15.03 -1.41
C ALA A 360 -17.08 -15.51 0.02
N GLN A 361 -17.32 -16.80 0.21
CA GLN A 361 -17.53 -17.40 1.54
C GLN A 361 -16.29 -17.24 2.44
N ARG A 362 -15.09 -17.48 1.88
CA ARG A 362 -13.82 -17.31 2.61
C ARG A 362 -13.58 -15.86 3.00
N MET A 363 -13.89 -14.91 2.14
CA MET A 363 -13.77 -13.48 2.45
C MET A 363 -14.71 -13.07 3.60
N ALA A 364 -15.94 -13.57 3.60
CA ALA A 364 -16.88 -13.34 4.71
C ALA A 364 -16.39 -13.98 6.03
N GLU A 365 -15.75 -15.15 5.96
CA GLU A 365 -15.15 -15.80 7.12
C GLU A 365 -13.97 -14.98 7.67
N LEU A 366 -13.05 -14.52 6.81
CA LEU A 366 -11.95 -13.62 7.19
C LEU A 366 -12.47 -12.35 7.87
N GLY A 367 -13.51 -11.72 7.31
CA GLY A 367 -14.10 -10.52 7.90
C GLY A 367 -14.69 -10.78 9.30
N ARG A 368 -15.34 -11.92 9.52
CA ARG A 368 -15.79 -12.32 10.87
C ARG A 368 -14.61 -12.53 11.81
N MET A 369 -13.55 -13.18 11.34
CA MET A 369 -12.35 -13.45 12.14
C MET A 369 -11.66 -12.14 12.56
N LEU A 370 -11.44 -11.21 11.64
CA LEU A 370 -10.88 -9.89 11.92
C LEU A 370 -11.72 -9.15 12.99
N LYS A 371 -13.06 -9.14 12.81
CA LYS A 371 -13.97 -8.51 13.77
C LYS A 371 -13.94 -9.17 15.14
N THR A 372 -13.87 -10.51 15.20
CA THR A 372 -13.86 -11.24 16.46
C THR A 372 -12.54 -11.09 17.20
N ARG A 373 -11.41 -11.15 16.47
CA ARG A 373 -10.07 -11.13 17.07
C ARG A 373 -9.56 -9.72 17.38
N LEU A 374 -9.94 -8.71 16.57
CA LEU A 374 -9.45 -7.34 16.65
C LEU A 374 -10.57 -6.30 16.83
N GLY A 375 -11.74 -6.72 17.30
CA GLY A 375 -12.91 -5.82 17.40
C GLY A 375 -13.30 -5.40 18.82
N ASN A 376 -12.78 -6.09 19.85
CA ASN A 376 -13.08 -5.76 21.24
C ASN A 376 -11.83 -5.18 21.92
N ASP A 377 -11.72 -3.87 21.93
CA ASP A 377 -10.56 -3.18 22.49
C ASP A 377 -10.62 -3.12 24.02
N LEU A 378 -9.76 -3.87 24.66
CA LEU A 378 -9.60 -3.93 26.11
C LEU A 378 -8.88 -2.70 26.70
N ALA A 379 -8.14 -1.93 25.90
CA ALA A 379 -7.49 -0.72 26.35
C ALA A 379 -8.49 0.34 26.80
N LEU A 380 -9.70 0.36 26.20
CA LEU A 380 -10.79 1.26 26.60
C LEU A 380 -11.32 1.02 28.02
N LYS A 381 -11.01 -0.13 28.60
CA LYS A 381 -11.42 -0.54 29.95
C LYS A 381 -10.28 -0.45 30.97
N ALA A 382 -9.09 -0.06 30.54
CA ALA A 382 -7.91 0.04 31.38
C ALA A 382 -7.76 1.44 31.98
N LYS A 383 -7.16 1.50 33.16
CA LYS A 383 -6.53 2.74 33.67
C LYS A 383 -5.14 2.82 33.03
N ILE A 384 -4.93 3.84 32.21
CA ILE A 384 -3.67 4.03 31.49
C ILE A 384 -2.87 5.14 32.16
N SER A 385 -1.59 4.89 32.36
CA SER A 385 -0.60 5.88 32.82
C SER A 385 0.64 5.82 31.95
N VAL A 386 1.36 6.92 31.87
CA VAL A 386 2.58 7.08 31.09
C VAL A 386 3.70 7.64 31.94
N SER A 387 4.95 7.40 31.55
CA SER A 387 6.12 7.93 32.27
C SER A 387 6.25 9.45 32.16
N GLU A 388 5.78 10.02 31.04
CA GLU A 388 5.87 11.45 30.76
C GLU A 388 4.76 11.89 29.80
N GLU A 389 4.26 13.09 29.96
CA GLU A 389 3.36 13.77 29.04
C GLU A 389 4.00 15.10 28.60
N ARG A 390 3.92 15.38 27.31
CA ARG A 390 4.30 16.69 26.78
C ARG A 390 3.36 17.77 27.31
N ALA A 391 3.91 18.91 27.67
CA ALA A 391 3.10 20.06 28.05
C ALA A 391 2.14 20.43 26.90
N PRO A 392 0.88 20.78 27.22
CA PRO A 392 -0.10 21.14 26.19
C PRO A 392 0.32 22.42 25.46
N GLY A 393 -0.15 22.55 24.21
CA GLY A 393 -0.13 23.82 23.47
C GLY A 393 -1.34 24.68 23.79
N ALA A 394 -1.50 25.78 23.06
CA ALA A 394 -2.63 26.70 23.20
C ALA A 394 -3.99 26.01 22.98
N HIS A 395 -4.05 25.07 21.99
CA HIS A 395 -5.27 24.35 21.62
C HIS A 395 -5.04 22.84 21.51
N THR A 396 -3.83 22.34 21.75
CA THR A 396 -3.45 20.95 21.56
C THR A 396 -3.10 20.30 22.89
N ASP A 397 -3.64 19.10 23.10
CA ASP A 397 -3.39 18.25 24.26
C ASP A 397 -2.66 16.99 23.82
N TYR A 398 -1.55 16.67 24.48
CA TYR A 398 -0.68 15.52 24.22
C TYR A 398 -0.73 14.47 25.34
N SER A 399 -1.78 14.51 26.16
CA SER A 399 -1.92 13.65 27.33
C SER A 399 -2.20 12.17 26.96
N VAL A 400 -2.07 11.30 27.96
CA VAL A 400 -2.37 9.87 27.88
C VAL A 400 -3.76 9.55 27.31
N ARG A 401 -4.74 10.46 27.47
CA ARG A 401 -6.10 10.30 26.93
C ARG A 401 -6.11 10.16 25.41
N ARG A 402 -5.10 10.66 24.71
CA ARG A 402 -4.98 10.60 23.25
C ARG A 402 -4.68 9.20 22.73
N LEU A 403 -4.21 8.30 23.60
CA LEU A 403 -3.95 6.91 23.22
C LEU A 403 -5.21 6.12 22.85
N THR A 404 -6.39 6.53 23.34
CA THR A 404 -7.65 5.77 23.20
C THR A 404 -8.85 6.63 22.81
N ASP A 405 -8.65 7.87 22.37
CA ASP A 405 -9.75 8.80 22.02
C ASP A 405 -10.38 8.53 20.63
N GLY A 406 -9.82 7.59 19.86
CA GLY A 406 -10.30 7.23 18.53
C GLY A 406 -10.08 8.28 17.45
N ASN A 407 -9.36 9.36 17.75
CA ASN A 407 -9.12 10.46 16.83
C ASN A 407 -7.75 10.34 16.16
N LYS A 408 -7.71 10.06 14.86
CA LYS A 408 -6.49 9.92 14.07
C LYS A 408 -5.63 11.20 13.93
N ASN A 409 -6.11 12.34 14.41
CA ASN A 409 -5.38 13.61 14.35
C ASN A 409 -4.76 14.01 15.69
N THR A 410 -5.05 13.28 16.75
CA THR A 410 -4.49 13.47 18.08
C THR A 410 -3.47 12.37 18.39
N TYR A 411 -2.61 12.61 19.35
CA TYR A 411 -1.59 11.65 19.77
C TYR A 411 -1.05 12.01 21.17
N TRP A 412 -0.61 11.02 21.90
CA TRP A 412 0.23 11.19 23.06
C TRP A 412 1.68 11.43 22.63
N ALA A 413 2.38 12.30 23.36
CA ALA A 413 3.79 12.60 23.13
C ALA A 413 4.54 12.85 24.43
N THR A 414 5.85 12.59 24.43
CA THR A 414 6.81 13.06 25.44
C THR A 414 7.44 14.40 25.03
N ASN A 415 8.24 15.00 25.89
CA ASN A 415 9.03 16.18 25.55
C ASN A 415 10.12 15.87 24.53
N ASP A 416 10.64 16.90 23.84
CA ASP A 416 11.49 16.73 22.65
C ASP A 416 12.74 15.85 22.87
N ASN A 417 13.35 15.88 24.05
CA ASN A 417 14.59 15.13 24.34
C ASN A 417 14.34 13.75 24.94
N THR A 418 13.09 13.35 25.14
CA THR A 418 12.72 12.06 25.72
C THR A 418 12.46 11.05 24.60
N THR A 419 13.40 10.12 24.39
CA THR A 419 13.32 9.05 23.37
C THR A 419 12.97 7.68 23.98
N HIS A 420 12.89 7.59 25.30
CA HIS A 420 12.51 6.41 26.09
C HIS A 420 11.27 6.72 26.90
N ALA A 421 10.25 5.87 26.83
CA ALA A 421 9.00 6.11 27.52
C ALA A 421 8.23 4.82 27.81
N THR A 422 7.40 4.86 28.86
CA THR A 422 6.61 3.70 29.31
C THR A 422 5.12 4.05 29.31
N ILE A 423 4.31 3.12 28.80
CA ILE A 423 2.85 3.15 28.85
C ILE A 423 2.40 1.95 29.66
N THR A 424 1.66 2.16 30.75
CA THR A 424 1.16 1.10 31.63
C THR A 424 -0.37 1.09 31.64
N LEU A 425 -0.95 -0.08 31.36
CA LEU A 425 -2.39 -0.35 31.42
C LEU A 425 -2.66 -1.23 32.65
N LYS A 426 -3.68 -0.88 33.44
CA LYS A 426 -4.16 -1.69 34.57
C LYS A 426 -5.65 -1.91 34.46
N TRP A 427 -6.09 -3.15 34.67
CA TRP A 427 -7.50 -3.54 34.70
C TRP A 427 -7.95 -3.89 36.12
N ASP A 428 -9.16 -3.51 36.47
CA ASP A 428 -9.74 -3.83 37.80
C ASP A 428 -9.94 -5.35 37.98
N LYS A 429 -10.20 -6.06 36.87
CA LYS A 429 -10.27 -7.52 36.82
C LYS A 429 -9.33 -8.04 35.77
N ALA A 430 -8.81 -9.26 35.96
CA ALA A 430 -7.95 -9.89 34.98
C ALA A 430 -8.69 -10.08 33.64
N VAL A 431 -8.02 -9.71 32.57
CA VAL A 431 -8.46 -9.84 31.16
C VAL A 431 -7.54 -10.79 30.41
N THR A 432 -8.03 -11.39 29.34
CA THR A 432 -7.18 -12.21 28.45
C THR A 432 -6.76 -11.35 27.26
N VAL A 433 -5.48 -11.12 27.10
CA VAL A 433 -4.88 -10.32 26.01
C VAL A 433 -4.21 -11.23 24.98
N ARG A 434 -4.47 -10.98 23.70
CA ARG A 434 -3.92 -11.76 22.57
C ARG A 434 -3.11 -10.93 21.60
N TYR A 435 -3.50 -9.67 21.40
CA TYR A 435 -2.84 -8.78 20.44
C TYR A 435 -2.70 -7.39 21.07
N VAL A 436 -1.58 -6.75 20.75
CA VAL A 436 -1.34 -5.33 21.04
C VAL A 436 -1.20 -4.59 19.73
N GLN A 437 -1.97 -3.54 19.53
CA GLN A 437 -1.86 -2.66 18.38
C GLN A 437 -1.35 -1.29 18.81
N LEU A 438 -0.34 -0.82 18.13
CA LEU A 438 0.23 0.53 18.26
C LEU A 438 0.20 1.24 16.93
N MET A 439 -0.06 2.54 16.93
CA MET A 439 0.04 3.41 15.76
C MET A 439 0.82 4.67 16.11
N GLU A 440 1.84 5.01 15.31
CA GLU A 440 2.52 6.28 15.43
C GLU A 440 1.78 7.38 14.66
N HIS A 441 1.89 8.61 15.12
CA HIS A 441 1.45 9.79 14.39
C HIS A 441 2.47 10.14 13.29
N ILE A 442 2.50 9.36 12.23
CA ILE A 442 3.50 9.42 11.16
C ILE A 442 3.48 10.71 10.31
N LYS A 443 2.49 11.58 10.45
CA LYS A 443 2.49 12.90 9.79
C LYS A 443 3.72 13.74 10.13
N LEU A 444 4.32 13.49 11.28
CA LEU A 444 5.56 14.12 11.74
C LEU A 444 6.79 13.17 11.62
N GLY A 445 6.68 12.12 10.83
CA GLY A 445 7.72 11.12 10.59
C GLY A 445 7.59 9.88 11.47
N GLN A 446 8.10 8.76 10.98
CA GLN A 446 8.20 7.51 11.72
C GLN A 446 9.43 7.54 12.65
N ARG A 447 9.28 7.16 13.92
CA ARG A 447 10.28 7.44 14.96
C ARG A 447 10.76 6.24 15.74
N VAL A 448 9.83 5.38 16.21
CA VAL A 448 10.15 4.30 17.13
C VAL A 448 11.06 3.27 16.45
N ARG A 449 12.17 2.93 17.13
CA ARG A 449 13.18 1.95 16.69
C ARG A 449 13.10 0.64 17.43
N SER A 450 12.68 0.68 18.70
CA SER A 450 12.47 -0.53 19.49
C SER A 450 11.52 -0.28 20.66
N PHE A 451 10.78 -1.33 21.02
CA PHE A 451 9.91 -1.33 22.19
C PHE A 451 9.83 -2.74 22.78
N THR A 452 9.33 -2.88 24.00
CA THR A 452 9.07 -4.16 24.66
C THR A 452 7.64 -4.19 25.19
N ILE A 453 7.09 -5.39 25.33
CA ILE A 453 5.78 -5.63 25.92
C ILE A 453 5.96 -6.60 27.08
N GLU A 454 5.47 -6.22 28.25
CA GLU A 454 5.47 -7.00 29.46
C GLU A 454 4.05 -7.09 30.02
N THR A 455 3.73 -8.20 30.67
CA THR A 455 2.43 -8.40 31.34
C THR A 455 2.61 -8.76 32.80
N SER A 456 1.59 -8.52 33.59
CA SER A 456 1.57 -8.83 35.01
C SER A 456 0.24 -9.47 35.42
N ASP A 457 0.31 -10.60 36.10
CA ASP A 457 -0.84 -11.34 36.59
C ASP A 457 -1.34 -10.79 37.94
N ASP A 458 -0.42 -10.21 38.74
CA ASP A 458 -0.68 -9.62 40.06
C ASP A 458 -0.86 -8.10 40.02
N GLY A 459 -0.49 -7.44 38.91
CA GLY A 459 -0.52 -5.98 38.72
C GLY A 459 0.75 -5.27 39.17
N THR A 460 1.79 -6.00 39.61
CA THR A 460 3.03 -5.47 40.18
C THR A 460 4.30 -6.08 39.56
N THR A 461 4.34 -7.39 39.38
CA THR A 461 5.47 -8.11 38.80
C THR A 461 5.27 -8.29 37.30
N PHE A 462 6.18 -7.74 36.49
CA PHE A 462 6.08 -7.75 35.03
C PHE A 462 7.00 -8.80 34.40
N THR A 463 6.46 -9.55 33.44
CA THR A 463 7.16 -10.59 32.68
C THR A 463 7.16 -10.20 31.19
N PRO A 464 8.32 -10.21 30.51
CA PRO A 464 8.40 -9.95 29.07
C PRO A 464 7.54 -10.93 28.26
N ARG A 465 6.88 -10.39 27.22
CA ARG A 465 6.08 -11.13 26.23
C ARG A 465 6.56 -10.78 24.83
N ALA A 466 6.06 -11.47 23.85
CA ALA A 466 6.47 -11.29 22.46
C ALA A 466 8.00 -11.50 22.22
N THR A 467 8.64 -12.29 23.03
CA THR A 467 10.10 -12.52 23.00
C THR A 467 10.59 -13.16 21.69
N ASN A 468 9.69 -13.79 20.93
CA ASN A 468 9.96 -14.42 19.64
C ASN A 468 9.65 -13.51 18.44
N ILE A 469 9.31 -12.24 18.69
CA ILE A 469 8.94 -11.25 17.68
C ILE A 469 9.86 -10.04 17.85
N GLN A 470 10.38 -9.54 16.74
CA GLN A 470 11.17 -8.31 16.77
C GLN A 470 10.22 -7.11 16.97
N THR A 471 10.21 -6.54 18.16
CA THR A 471 9.46 -5.33 18.48
C THR A 471 10.29 -4.09 18.17
N THR A 472 10.49 -3.83 16.88
CA THR A 472 11.33 -2.75 16.37
C THR A 472 10.49 -1.54 15.97
N THR A 473 9.97 -1.52 14.74
CA THR A 473 9.21 -0.37 14.23
C THR A 473 7.73 -0.45 14.60
N ILE A 474 7.10 0.70 14.76
CA ILE A 474 5.64 0.83 14.86
C ILE A 474 5.09 1.35 13.52
N GLY A 475 5.42 2.57 13.15
CA GLY A 475 4.93 3.22 11.94
C GLY A 475 3.42 3.48 11.96
N TYR A 476 2.78 3.43 10.78
CA TYR A 476 1.34 3.67 10.70
C TYR A 476 0.53 2.69 11.55
N LYS A 477 0.90 1.39 11.55
CA LYS A 477 0.27 0.36 12.38
C LYS A 477 1.23 -0.80 12.67
N ARG A 478 1.31 -1.17 13.92
CA ARG A 478 1.97 -2.38 14.38
C ARG A 478 1.01 -3.22 15.21
N ILE A 479 0.77 -4.47 14.82
CA ILE A 479 0.01 -5.45 15.60
C ILE A 479 0.97 -6.54 16.04
N VAL A 480 1.14 -6.71 17.34
CA VAL A 480 2.00 -7.73 17.95
C VAL A 480 1.13 -8.84 18.54
N PRO A 481 1.16 -10.06 18.00
CA PRO A 481 0.50 -11.19 18.64
C PRO A 481 1.26 -11.60 19.90
N LEU A 482 0.52 -11.77 21.00
CA LEU A 482 1.04 -12.26 22.28
C LEU A 482 0.74 -13.75 22.39
N ASN A 483 1.49 -14.54 21.65
CA ASN A 483 1.31 -15.99 21.65
C ASN A 483 2.20 -16.62 22.70
N GLY A 484 1.64 -17.46 23.50
CA GLY A 484 2.42 -18.29 24.41
C GLY A 484 3.46 -19.10 23.71
N SER A 485 4.03 -19.93 23.59
CA SER A 485 5.18 -20.76 23.30
C SER A 485 5.49 -21.08 21.83
N THR A 486 4.71 -20.69 20.82
CA THR A 486 5.02 -21.08 19.44
C THR A 486 4.91 -19.93 18.45
N ALA A 487 6.05 -19.55 17.89
CA ALA A 487 6.22 -18.53 16.85
C ALA A 487 5.44 -18.79 15.53
N LYS A 488 4.68 -19.86 15.43
CA LYS A 488 3.97 -20.27 14.22
C LYS A 488 2.43 -20.19 14.34
N SER A 489 1.89 -19.98 15.53
CA SER A 489 0.44 -19.89 15.75
C SER A 489 0.09 -18.46 16.10
N TYR A 490 -0.52 -17.75 15.18
CA TYR A 490 -1.19 -16.47 15.44
C TYR A 490 -2.50 -16.68 16.24
N GLU A 491 -2.74 -17.89 16.68
CA GLU A 491 -3.77 -18.35 17.59
C GLU A 491 -3.12 -18.73 18.89
N GLY A 492 -3.00 -17.79 19.79
CA GLY A 492 -2.65 -18.09 21.17
C GLY A 492 -3.87 -18.04 22.06
N ASP A 493 -3.88 -18.81 23.14
CA ASP A 493 -4.87 -18.66 24.21
C ASP A 493 -4.78 -17.27 24.86
N GLY A 494 -3.72 -16.52 24.54
CA GLY A 494 -3.40 -15.23 25.12
C GLY A 494 -2.90 -15.38 26.57
N TYR A 495 -2.70 -14.23 27.20
CA TYR A 495 -2.28 -14.16 28.60
C TYR A 495 -3.39 -13.55 29.44
N LYS A 496 -3.73 -14.20 30.56
CA LYS A 496 -4.64 -13.64 31.56
C LYS A 496 -3.85 -12.71 32.47
N VAL A 497 -4.17 -11.42 32.43
CA VAL A 497 -3.34 -10.36 33.05
C VAL A 497 -4.17 -9.33 33.79
N LYS A 498 -3.61 -8.70 34.82
CA LYS A 498 -4.15 -7.51 35.50
C LYS A 498 -3.48 -6.22 35.05
N ALA A 499 -2.27 -6.30 34.51
CA ALA A 499 -1.58 -5.15 33.97
C ALA A 499 -0.72 -5.52 32.75
N MET A 500 -0.45 -4.50 31.93
CA MET A 500 0.48 -4.57 30.79
C MET A 500 1.34 -3.31 30.80
N ARG A 501 2.60 -3.46 30.42
CA ARG A 501 3.53 -2.35 30.23
C ARG A 501 4.14 -2.43 28.85
N ILE A 502 4.12 -1.33 28.12
CA ILE A 502 4.79 -1.14 26.84
C ILE A 502 5.88 -0.10 27.09
N THR A 503 7.13 -0.48 26.82
CA THR A 503 8.28 0.41 26.96
C THR A 503 8.85 0.69 25.59
N ILE A 504 8.85 1.94 25.17
CA ILE A 504 9.60 2.41 24.00
C ILE A 504 11.04 2.56 24.47
N ASN A 505 11.93 1.68 23.95
CA ASN A 505 13.32 1.62 24.38
C ASN A 505 14.21 2.60 23.60
N ASP A 506 13.90 2.84 22.33
CA ASP A 506 14.62 3.75 21.45
C ASP A 506 13.69 4.36 20.39
N SER A 507 13.90 5.65 20.13
CA SER A 507 13.16 6.42 19.14
C SER A 507 14.06 7.51 18.54
N LYS A 508 13.86 7.83 17.26
CA LYS A 508 14.62 8.89 16.54
C LYS A 508 14.43 10.29 17.16
N ALA A 509 13.32 10.50 17.83
CA ALA A 509 12.94 11.71 18.55
C ALA A 509 11.85 11.32 19.57
N CYS A 510 11.26 12.29 20.27
CA CYS A 510 10.15 12.03 21.18
C CYS A 510 9.08 11.17 20.50
N PRO A 511 8.65 10.04 21.10
CA PRO A 511 7.63 9.19 20.53
C PRO A 511 6.28 9.91 20.43
N LEU A 512 5.55 9.63 19.34
CA LEU A 512 4.22 10.16 19.07
C LEU A 512 3.29 8.98 18.82
N ILE A 513 2.55 8.56 19.82
CA ILE A 513 1.62 7.42 19.68
C ILE A 513 0.21 7.95 19.48
N GLN A 514 -0.31 7.68 18.28
CA GLN A 514 -1.66 8.09 17.85
C GLN A 514 -2.74 7.23 18.50
N SER A 515 -2.51 5.93 18.61
CA SER A 515 -3.44 5.03 19.28
C SER A 515 -2.78 3.78 19.83
N LEU A 516 -3.39 3.24 20.88
CA LEU A 516 -3.07 1.97 21.50
C LEU A 516 -4.36 1.18 21.66
N SER A 517 -4.35 -0.06 21.20
CA SER A 517 -5.45 -1.03 21.40
C SER A 517 -4.91 -2.36 21.90
N VAL A 518 -5.71 -3.07 22.66
CA VAL A 518 -5.40 -4.40 23.20
C VAL A 518 -6.59 -5.33 22.96
N PHE A 519 -6.34 -6.51 22.37
CA PHE A 519 -7.39 -7.47 22.00
C PHE A 519 -7.17 -8.84 22.61
#